data_2893ad45f34e94782cde9a30cfc6ec66
#
_entry.id   2893ad45f34e94782cde9a30cfc6ec66
#
_cell.length_a   1.000
_cell.length_b   1.000
_cell.length_c   1.000
_cell.angle_alpha   90.00
_cell.angle_beta   90.00
_cell.angle_gamma   90.00
#
_symmetry.space_group_name_H-M   'P 1'
#
loop_
_entity.id
_entity.type
_entity.pdbx_description
1 polymer ?
#
loop_
_entity_poly.entity_id
_entity_poly.type
_entity_poly.pdbx_seq_one_letter_code
_entity_poly.pdbx_strand_id
1 'polypeptide(L)'
;KKPKQPVAEEKAPQQEKKAEKAVAEKPAEKPQPKVSEPKQEKEQAKEGVVVLTTKAPAKLAAGQTAITATRLELGKSVVFRMTGAAPIKTKTLLLKDPNRYVVDLQGNWGIQLPRVPKDLWISGIRLGHHEESTRLVFELTRAPVSAKVVKINNTTVEVRIQ
;
A
#
# COMPACT_ATOMS: atom_id res chain seq x y z
N LYS A 1 -33.73 -25.20 40.63
CA LYS A 1 -33.45 -24.27 41.75
C LYS A 1 -32.59 -23.13 41.19
N LYS A 2 -33.21 -22.04 40.83
CA LYS A 2 -32.75 -20.66 40.93
C LYS A 2 -32.72 -20.29 42.42
N PRO A 3 -32.11 -19.22 42.89
CA PRO A 3 -31.85 -17.91 42.30
C PRO A 3 -30.52 -17.32 42.84
N LYS A 4 -29.93 -16.20 42.41
CA LYS A 4 -30.28 -14.80 42.79
C LYS A 4 -29.16 -13.89 42.27
N GLN A 5 -29.53 -12.82 41.64
CA GLN A 5 -28.83 -11.53 41.65
C GLN A 5 -29.06 -10.85 43.02
N PRO A 6 -28.24 -9.88 43.41
CA PRO A 6 -28.52 -8.45 43.20
C PRO A 6 -27.25 -7.64 42.91
N VAL A 7 -27.28 -6.59 42.11
CA VAL A 7 -27.83 -5.21 42.23
C VAL A 7 -26.89 -4.20 42.94
N ALA A 8 -26.63 -3.12 42.20
CA ALA A 8 -26.34 -1.72 42.57
C ALA A 8 -24.94 -1.41 43.14
N GLU A 9 -24.31 -0.31 42.91
CA GLU A 9 -24.67 1.13 42.86
C GLU A 9 -23.43 1.90 42.45
N GLU A 10 -23.47 2.74 41.43
CA GLU A 10 -23.62 4.19 41.48
C GLU A 10 -22.54 4.97 42.27
N LYS A 11 -21.79 5.77 41.52
CA LYS A 11 -21.49 7.18 41.89
C LYS A 11 -20.56 7.85 40.87
N ALA A 12 -21.10 8.78 40.10
CA ALA A 12 -20.41 10.01 39.74
C ALA A 12 -20.56 10.99 40.93
N PRO A 13 -19.73 11.99 41.07
CA PRO A 13 -20.02 13.33 40.59
C PRO A 13 -18.74 14.10 40.13
N GLN A 14 -18.89 14.92 39.10
CA GLN A 14 -19.15 16.37 39.09
C GLN A 14 -17.98 17.29 39.45
N GLN A 15 -17.73 18.16 38.47
CA GLN A 15 -17.52 19.64 38.54
C GLN A 15 -16.13 20.09 38.98
N GLU A 16 -15.53 21.11 38.41
CA GLU A 16 -15.89 22.49 38.07
C GLU A 16 -14.80 23.13 37.20
N LYS A 17 -15.16 23.80 36.11
CA LYS A 17 -15.23 25.25 35.88
C LYS A 17 -14.00 26.09 36.24
N LYS A 18 -13.48 26.78 35.24
CA LYS A 18 -13.28 28.25 35.09
C LYS A 18 -12.43 28.49 33.87
N ALA A 19 -12.92 29.02 32.80
CA ALA A 19 -13.31 30.39 32.51
C ALA A 19 -12.14 31.38 32.42
N GLU A 20 -12.07 31.96 31.26
CA GLU A 20 -11.89 33.36 30.84
C GLU A 20 -10.46 33.85 30.69
N LYS A 21 -10.00 34.32 29.53
CA LYS A 21 -10.34 35.63 28.99
C LYS A 21 -9.71 35.83 27.60
N ALA A 22 -10.51 36.38 26.77
CA ALA A 22 -10.25 36.96 25.49
C ALA A 22 -9.17 38.05 25.49
N VAL A 23 -8.52 38.30 24.35
CA VAL A 23 -8.46 39.62 23.71
C VAL A 23 -7.98 39.44 22.26
N ALA A 24 -8.67 40.11 21.41
CA ALA A 24 -8.58 40.29 19.98
C ALA A 24 -7.25 40.93 19.52
N GLU A 25 -6.81 40.67 18.29
CA GLU A 25 -6.80 41.70 17.23
C GLU A 25 -6.27 41.10 15.91
N LYS A 26 -7.00 41.41 14.85
CA LYS A 26 -6.69 41.27 13.43
C LYS A 26 -5.77 42.44 13.02
N PRO A 27 -4.99 42.46 11.91
CA PRO A 27 -5.50 42.18 10.56
C PRO A 27 -4.56 41.44 9.57
N ALA A 28 -5.19 40.85 8.58
CA ALA A 28 -4.87 40.68 7.17
C ALA A 28 -3.42 40.83 6.68
N GLU A 29 -2.90 39.74 6.10
CA GLU A 29 -2.24 39.84 4.80
C GLU A 29 -2.28 38.49 4.09
N LYS A 30 -2.91 38.48 2.92
CA LYS A 30 -2.88 37.34 1.97
C LYS A 30 -1.49 37.32 1.32
N PRO A 31 -0.86 36.16 1.26
CA PRO A 31 0.00 35.81 0.13
C PRO A 31 -0.70 34.76 -0.74
N GLN A 32 -0.71 35.07 -2.02
CA GLN A 32 -1.14 34.27 -3.15
C GLN A 32 -0.51 32.87 -3.13
N PRO A 33 -1.21 31.84 -3.61
CA PRO A 33 -0.62 30.53 -3.80
C PRO A 33 0.41 30.61 -4.94
N LYS A 34 1.69 30.55 -4.61
CA LYS A 34 2.74 30.20 -5.56
C LYS A 34 2.46 28.77 -6.00
N VAL A 35 2.09 28.65 -7.26
CA VAL A 35 2.11 27.42 -8.02
C VAL A 35 3.54 26.88 -7.95
N SER A 36 3.77 25.91 -7.09
CA SER A 36 5.01 25.14 -7.06
C SER A 36 4.92 24.13 -8.18
N GLU A 37 5.71 24.33 -9.21
CA GLU A 37 6.02 23.33 -10.23
C GLU A 37 6.38 21.99 -9.56
N PRO A 38 5.92 20.86 -10.10
CA PRO A 38 6.31 19.54 -9.57
C PRO A 38 7.81 19.38 -9.82
N LYS A 39 8.59 19.53 -8.75
CA LYS A 39 9.99 19.15 -8.72
C LYS A 39 10.07 17.67 -9.11
N GLN A 40 10.50 17.42 -10.32
CA GLN A 40 10.96 16.11 -10.75
C GLN A 40 12.15 15.75 -9.84
N GLU A 41 11.87 14.92 -8.87
CA GLU A 41 12.88 14.31 -8.04
C GLU A 41 13.72 13.40 -8.94
N LYS A 42 14.88 13.89 -9.33
CA LYS A 42 15.93 13.09 -9.99
C LYS A 42 16.37 12.03 -8.99
N GLU A 43 15.76 10.88 -9.08
CA GLU A 43 16.15 9.69 -8.35
C GLU A 43 17.52 9.23 -8.88
N GLN A 44 18.51 9.27 -8.00
CA GLN A 44 19.86 8.76 -8.28
C GLN A 44 19.74 7.28 -8.63
N ALA A 45 19.93 6.97 -9.91
CA ALA A 45 20.10 5.61 -10.38
C ALA A 45 21.36 5.04 -9.72
N LYS A 46 21.19 4.14 -8.76
CA LYS A 46 22.26 3.25 -8.33
C LYS A 46 22.62 2.38 -9.53
N GLU A 47 23.90 2.34 -9.90
CA GLU A 47 24.39 1.54 -11.03
C GLU A 47 23.79 0.13 -11.01
N GLY A 48 23.15 -0.26 -12.10
CA GLY A 48 22.61 -1.61 -12.32
C GLY A 48 21.20 -1.88 -11.76
N VAL A 49 20.46 -0.88 -11.30
CA VAL A 49 19.07 -1.04 -10.87
C VAL A 49 18.12 -0.33 -11.82
N VAL A 50 17.20 -1.09 -12.41
CA VAL A 50 16.10 -0.54 -13.22
C VAL A 50 14.93 -0.24 -12.30
N VAL A 51 14.47 1.00 -12.29
CA VAL A 51 13.31 1.44 -11.49
C VAL A 51 12.16 1.81 -12.43
N LEU A 52 11.02 1.16 -12.23
CA LEU A 52 9.79 1.38 -12.97
C LEU A 52 8.68 1.78 -12.02
N THR A 53 8.03 2.90 -12.28
CA THR A 53 6.92 3.40 -11.46
C THR A 53 5.64 3.52 -12.29
N THR A 54 4.50 3.21 -11.68
CA THR A 54 3.20 3.52 -12.24
C THR A 54 2.33 4.20 -11.20
N LYS A 55 1.41 5.04 -11.67
CA LYS A 55 0.39 5.69 -10.84
C LYS A 55 -0.88 4.83 -10.79
N ALA A 56 -1.89 5.31 -10.11
CA ALA A 56 -3.22 4.68 -10.11
C ALA A 56 -3.74 4.48 -11.54
N PRO A 57 -4.50 3.41 -11.80
CA PRO A 57 -5.14 3.20 -13.09
C PRO A 57 -6.10 4.35 -13.38
N ALA A 58 -6.12 4.84 -14.62
CA ALA A 58 -6.96 5.95 -15.05
C ALA A 58 -8.47 5.63 -14.94
N LYS A 59 -8.83 4.35 -14.99
CA LYS A 59 -10.20 3.86 -14.86
C LYS A 59 -10.24 2.65 -13.93
N LEU A 60 -11.11 2.70 -12.93
CA LEU A 60 -11.40 1.59 -12.05
C LEU A 60 -12.71 0.94 -12.47
N ALA A 61 -12.80 -0.37 -12.37
CA ALA A 61 -14.08 -1.06 -12.48
C ALA A 61 -14.93 -0.83 -11.21
N ALA A 62 -16.24 -1.03 -11.32
CA ALA A 62 -17.14 -0.87 -10.18
C ALA A 62 -16.71 -1.77 -9.01
N GLY A 63 -16.66 -1.22 -7.81
CA GLY A 63 -16.28 -1.94 -6.59
C GLY A 63 -14.77 -2.18 -6.41
N GLN A 64 -13.92 -1.63 -7.26
CA GLN A 64 -12.47 -1.71 -7.09
C GLN A 64 -11.93 -0.61 -6.20
N THR A 65 -10.99 -0.98 -5.32
CA THR A 65 -10.15 -0.05 -4.56
C THR A 65 -8.85 0.20 -5.32
N ALA A 66 -8.41 1.45 -5.42
CA ALA A 66 -7.21 1.78 -6.17
C ALA A 66 -5.92 1.39 -5.45
N ILE A 67 -4.96 0.81 -6.16
CA ILE A 67 -3.55 0.94 -5.85
C ILE A 67 -3.08 2.26 -6.46
N THR A 68 -2.71 3.21 -5.60
CA THR A 68 -2.43 4.60 -5.98
C THR A 68 -1.05 4.77 -6.62
N ALA A 69 -0.12 3.90 -6.25
CA ALA A 69 1.22 3.89 -6.83
C ALA A 69 1.84 2.49 -6.76
N THR A 70 2.60 2.14 -7.77
CA THR A 70 3.50 1.00 -7.74
C THR A 70 4.92 1.41 -8.12
N ARG A 71 5.91 0.74 -7.54
CA ARG A 71 7.33 0.92 -7.84
C ARG A 71 7.99 -0.45 -7.90
N LEU A 72 8.60 -0.74 -9.02
CA LEU A 72 9.34 -1.98 -9.27
C LEU A 72 10.83 -1.63 -9.43
N GLU A 73 11.66 -2.20 -8.60
CA GLU A 73 13.11 -2.11 -8.68
C GLU A 73 13.66 -3.47 -9.07
N LEU A 74 14.47 -3.49 -10.12
CA LEU A 74 15.06 -4.69 -10.70
C LEU A 74 16.58 -4.56 -10.68
N GLY A 75 17.24 -5.48 -10.01
CA GLY A 75 18.69 -5.53 -9.85
C GLY A 75 19.12 -6.90 -9.37
N LYS A 76 20.00 -6.97 -8.37
CA LYS A 76 20.37 -8.23 -7.71
C LYS A 76 19.19 -8.90 -7.00
N SER A 77 18.16 -8.13 -6.70
CA SER A 77 16.88 -8.57 -6.15
C SER A 77 15.74 -7.83 -6.86
N VAL A 78 14.55 -8.38 -6.74
CA VAL A 78 13.31 -7.74 -7.19
C VAL A 78 12.60 -7.15 -5.99
N VAL A 79 12.31 -5.86 -6.03
CA VAL A 79 11.53 -5.17 -5.01
C VAL A 79 10.32 -4.52 -5.68
N PHE A 80 9.13 -4.99 -5.33
CA PHE A 80 7.89 -4.42 -5.85
C PHE A 80 7.08 -3.82 -4.71
N ARG A 81 7.02 -2.50 -4.65
CA ARG A 81 6.26 -1.74 -3.66
C ARG A 81 4.92 -1.32 -4.23
N MET A 82 3.88 -1.46 -3.43
CA MET A 82 2.51 -1.03 -3.74
C MET A 82 1.96 -0.17 -2.63
N THR A 83 1.30 0.92 -2.99
CA THR A 83 0.56 1.79 -2.06
C THR A 83 -0.90 1.81 -2.46
N GLY A 84 -1.80 1.45 -1.55
CA GLY A 84 -3.23 1.43 -1.77
C GLY A 84 -3.96 2.61 -1.15
N ALA A 85 -5.17 2.89 -1.63
CA ALA A 85 -6.07 3.86 -1.04
C ALA A 85 -6.71 3.37 0.28
N ALA A 86 -6.60 2.07 0.59
CA ALA A 86 -7.12 1.45 1.81
C ALA A 86 -6.08 0.45 2.38
N PRO A 87 -6.28 -0.06 3.60
CA PRO A 87 -5.39 -1.05 4.20
C PRO A 87 -5.26 -2.32 3.36
N ILE A 88 -4.02 -2.73 3.09
CA ILE A 88 -3.70 -3.91 2.27
C ILE A 88 -3.45 -5.11 3.20
N LYS A 89 -4.18 -6.20 2.95
CA LYS A 89 -3.91 -7.52 3.53
C LYS A 89 -3.47 -8.47 2.43
N THR A 90 -2.45 -9.27 2.69
CA THR A 90 -1.84 -10.16 1.71
C THR A 90 -1.76 -11.59 2.21
N LYS A 91 -1.88 -12.54 1.27
CA LYS A 91 -1.47 -13.94 1.41
C LYS A 91 -0.46 -14.24 0.31
N THR A 92 0.48 -15.15 0.56
CA THR A 92 1.54 -15.46 -0.40
C THR A 92 1.70 -16.94 -0.58
N LEU A 93 2.11 -17.33 -1.80
CA LEU A 93 2.39 -18.72 -2.14
C LEU A 93 3.57 -18.75 -3.12
N LEU A 94 4.53 -19.62 -2.87
CA LEU A 94 5.63 -19.91 -3.77
C LEU A 94 5.34 -21.22 -4.49
N LEU A 95 5.28 -21.17 -5.82
CA LEU A 95 5.08 -22.33 -6.69
C LEU A 95 6.40 -22.66 -7.39
N LYS A 96 6.65 -23.95 -7.54
CA LYS A 96 7.75 -24.52 -8.33
C LYS A 96 7.16 -25.08 -9.63
N ASP A 97 7.99 -25.18 -10.65
CA ASP A 97 7.66 -25.80 -11.96
C ASP A 97 6.35 -25.32 -12.62
N PRO A 98 6.27 -24.10 -13.19
CA PRO A 98 7.33 -23.10 -13.25
C PRO A 98 7.42 -22.26 -11.98
N ASN A 99 8.61 -21.70 -11.72
CA ASN A 99 8.83 -20.85 -10.56
C ASN A 99 7.95 -19.60 -10.61
N ARG A 100 7.04 -19.45 -9.64
CA ARG A 100 6.14 -18.31 -9.50
C ARG A 100 6.02 -17.91 -8.06
N TYR A 101 6.04 -16.62 -7.81
CA TYR A 101 5.66 -16.09 -6.52
C TYR A 101 4.31 -15.41 -6.63
N VAL A 102 3.33 -15.92 -5.91
CA VAL A 102 1.95 -15.44 -5.93
C VAL A 102 1.68 -14.61 -4.71
N VAL A 103 1.09 -13.45 -4.91
CA VAL A 103 0.65 -12.54 -3.84
C VAL A 103 -0.83 -12.25 -4.05
N ASP A 104 -1.65 -12.71 -3.14
CA ASP A 104 -3.08 -12.43 -3.12
C ASP A 104 -3.35 -11.24 -2.20
N LEU A 105 -3.92 -10.19 -2.76
CA LEU A 105 -4.41 -9.02 -2.04
C LEU A 105 -5.88 -9.26 -1.70
N GLN A 106 -6.24 -9.21 -0.43
CA GLN A 106 -7.64 -9.33 -0.03
C GLN A 106 -8.44 -8.13 -0.54
N GLY A 107 -9.55 -8.40 -1.23
CA GLY A 107 -10.39 -7.40 -1.86
C GLY A 107 -10.13 -7.22 -3.36
N ASN A 108 -10.99 -6.46 -3.99
CA ASN A 108 -10.92 -6.17 -5.42
C ASN A 108 -10.11 -4.90 -5.66
N TRP A 109 -8.86 -5.04 -6.14
CA TRP A 109 -7.95 -3.94 -6.33
C TRP A 109 -7.74 -3.63 -7.82
N GLY A 110 -7.86 -2.35 -8.17
CA GLY A 110 -7.43 -1.86 -9.47
C GLY A 110 -5.94 -1.49 -9.42
N ILE A 111 -5.14 -2.17 -10.23
CA ILE A 111 -3.67 -2.04 -10.24
C ILE A 111 -3.20 -1.81 -11.66
N GLN A 112 -2.34 -0.81 -11.85
CA GLN A 112 -1.58 -0.64 -13.07
C GLN A 112 -0.18 -1.22 -12.88
N LEU A 113 0.13 -2.29 -13.63
CA LEU A 113 1.44 -2.95 -13.56
C LEU A 113 2.46 -2.26 -14.48
N PRO A 114 3.72 -2.12 -14.05
CA PRO A 114 4.80 -1.71 -14.92
C PRO A 114 5.11 -2.82 -15.93
N ARG A 115 5.56 -2.44 -17.12
CA ARG A 115 6.09 -3.39 -18.09
C ARG A 115 7.47 -3.85 -17.66
N VAL A 116 7.59 -5.13 -17.39
CA VAL A 116 8.87 -5.75 -17.05
C VAL A 116 9.72 -5.89 -18.30
N PRO A 117 10.96 -5.39 -18.33
CA PRO A 117 11.90 -5.64 -19.42
C PRO A 117 12.18 -7.15 -19.55
N LYS A 118 12.43 -7.61 -20.78
CA LYS A 118 12.88 -8.98 -21.03
C LYS A 118 14.29 -9.18 -20.44
N ASP A 119 14.64 -10.43 -20.21
CA ASP A 119 15.98 -10.87 -19.76
C ASP A 119 16.40 -10.52 -18.33
N LEU A 120 15.43 -10.36 -17.44
CA LEU A 120 15.68 -10.12 -16.02
C LEU A 120 15.24 -11.32 -15.15
N TRP A 121 15.41 -11.18 -13.85
CA TRP A 121 15.02 -12.15 -12.81
C TRP A 121 13.56 -12.58 -12.90
N ILE A 122 12.69 -11.67 -13.32
CA ILE A 122 11.30 -11.93 -13.58
C ILE A 122 11.02 -11.77 -15.06
N SER A 123 10.31 -12.72 -15.64
CA SER A 123 9.85 -12.65 -17.03
C SER A 123 8.56 -11.85 -17.19
N GLY A 124 7.82 -11.66 -16.09
CA GLY A 124 6.60 -10.88 -16.10
C GLY A 124 5.90 -10.81 -14.75
N ILE A 125 4.93 -9.89 -14.66
CA ILE A 125 3.98 -9.80 -13.56
C ILE A 125 2.59 -9.89 -14.18
N ARG A 126 1.78 -10.85 -13.74
CA ARG A 126 0.39 -11.01 -14.17
C ARG A 126 -0.58 -10.61 -13.08
N LEU A 127 -1.69 -10.04 -13.49
CA LEU A 127 -2.82 -9.68 -12.64
C LEU A 127 -4.00 -10.60 -12.93
N GLY A 128 -4.58 -11.16 -11.88
CA GLY A 128 -5.83 -11.91 -11.92
C GLY A 128 -6.81 -11.36 -10.89
N HIS A 129 -8.09 -11.38 -11.21
CA HIS A 129 -9.14 -11.02 -10.29
C HIS A 129 -9.94 -12.27 -9.91
N HIS A 130 -10.19 -12.44 -8.64
CA HIS A 130 -11.07 -13.43 -8.06
C HIS A 130 -12.17 -12.70 -7.27
N GLU A 131 -13.23 -13.38 -6.90
CA GLU A 131 -14.39 -12.74 -6.26
C GLU A 131 -14.04 -11.88 -5.05
N GLU A 132 -13.13 -12.37 -4.20
CA GLU A 132 -12.75 -11.69 -2.95
C GLU A 132 -11.26 -11.27 -2.89
N SER A 133 -10.53 -11.41 -3.99
CA SER A 133 -9.10 -11.10 -4.00
C SER A 133 -8.58 -10.71 -5.37
N THR A 134 -7.52 -9.94 -5.35
CA THR A 134 -6.73 -9.60 -6.53
C THR A 134 -5.39 -10.31 -6.44
N ARG A 135 -5.07 -11.13 -7.43
CA ARG A 135 -3.88 -11.97 -7.47
C ARG A 135 -2.80 -11.35 -8.34
N LEU A 136 -1.62 -11.20 -7.78
CA LEU A 136 -0.39 -10.87 -8.50
C LEU A 136 0.46 -12.12 -8.61
N VAL A 137 0.90 -12.45 -9.83
CA VAL A 137 1.77 -13.57 -10.11
C VAL A 137 3.08 -13.03 -10.70
N PHE A 138 4.15 -13.17 -9.96
CA PHE A 138 5.51 -12.88 -10.42
C PHE A 138 6.06 -14.15 -11.07
N GLU A 139 6.28 -14.11 -12.38
CA GLU A 139 6.90 -15.20 -13.13
C GLU A 139 8.41 -15.08 -13.03
N LEU A 140 9.05 -16.08 -12.41
CA LEU A 140 10.47 -16.06 -12.12
C LEU A 140 11.23 -16.91 -13.14
N THR A 141 12.34 -16.39 -13.63
CA THR A 141 13.24 -17.11 -14.55
C THR A 141 14.04 -18.20 -13.87
N ARG A 142 14.15 -18.12 -12.53
CA ARG A 142 14.86 -19.10 -11.69
C ARG A 142 14.20 -19.21 -10.31
N ALA A 143 14.54 -20.25 -9.58
CA ALA A 143 14.08 -20.41 -8.21
C ALA A 143 14.65 -19.30 -7.31
N PRO A 144 13.82 -18.61 -6.50
CA PRO A 144 14.29 -17.58 -5.59
C PRO A 144 14.92 -18.22 -4.35
N VAL A 145 15.96 -17.60 -3.81
CA VAL A 145 16.55 -17.94 -2.51
C VAL A 145 15.57 -17.55 -1.38
N SER A 146 14.93 -16.40 -1.55
CA SER A 146 13.87 -15.96 -0.64
C SER A 146 12.83 -15.15 -1.39
N ALA A 147 11.56 -15.30 -0.98
CA ALA A 147 10.46 -14.47 -1.45
C ALA A 147 9.53 -14.16 -0.29
N LYS A 148 9.29 -12.88 -0.03
CA LYS A 148 8.47 -12.43 1.10
C LYS A 148 7.76 -11.12 0.81
N VAL A 149 6.66 -10.89 1.52
CA VAL A 149 5.99 -9.59 1.59
C VAL A 149 6.32 -8.91 2.91
N VAL A 150 6.75 -7.67 2.84
CA VAL A 150 7.03 -6.81 3.99
C VAL A 150 5.96 -5.73 4.05
N LYS A 151 5.28 -5.63 5.16
CA LYS A 151 4.31 -4.56 5.41
C LYS A 151 5.07 -3.32 5.91
N ILE A 152 5.10 -2.27 5.11
CA ILE A 152 5.74 -1.00 5.46
C ILE A 152 4.82 -0.20 6.39
N ASN A 153 3.54 -0.11 6.02
CA ASN A 153 2.46 0.45 6.84
C ASN A 153 1.12 -0.20 6.46
N ASN A 154 0.00 0.32 6.95
CA ASN A 154 -1.31 -0.28 6.67
C ASN A 154 -1.71 -0.26 5.20
N THR A 155 -1.27 0.73 4.45
CA THR A 155 -1.62 0.93 3.04
C THR A 155 -0.47 0.63 2.08
N THR A 156 0.74 0.33 2.57
CA THR A 156 1.91 0.10 1.74
C THR A 156 2.53 -1.25 2.07
N VAL A 157 2.69 -2.06 1.06
CA VAL A 157 3.37 -3.35 1.13
C VAL A 157 4.48 -3.44 0.09
N GLU A 158 5.48 -4.25 0.39
CA GLU A 158 6.65 -4.46 -0.45
C GLU A 158 6.92 -5.95 -0.62
N VAL A 159 6.91 -6.40 -1.86
CA VAL A 159 7.29 -7.76 -2.26
C VAL A 159 8.78 -7.76 -2.52
N ARG A 160 9.54 -8.62 -1.83
CA ARG A 160 10.99 -8.80 -2.03
C ARG A 160 11.27 -10.22 -2.47
N ILE A 161 12.00 -10.36 -3.59
CA ILE A 161 12.41 -11.64 -4.17
C ILE A 161 13.91 -11.59 -4.43
N GLN A 162 14.63 -12.61 -3.92
CA GLN A 162 16.09 -12.75 -4.01
C GLN A 162 16.49 -14.14 -4.47
#